data_616c13dd543107ad6462b6acab28c520
#
_entry.id   616c13dd543107ad6462b6acab28c520
#
_cell.length_a   1.000
_cell.length_b   1.000
_cell.length_c   1.000
_cell.angle_alpha   90.00
_cell.angle_beta   90.00
_cell.angle_gamma   90.00
#
_symmetry.space_group_name_H-M   'P 1'
#
loop_
_entity.id
_entity.type
_entity.pdbx_description
1 polymer ?
#
loop_
_entity_poly.entity_id
_entity_poly.type
_entity_poly.pdbx_seq_one_letter_code
_entity_poly.pdbx_strand_id
1 'polypeptide(L)'
;VLESIKGPADIKALDRAQLDKLSEEIRQFLIEKVSKTGGHLGPNLGVVELTLAIHRTFDSPRDVVLFDTGHQSYVHKIITGRADSFDGLRQRGGIAGYPNRSESEHDVIENSHASTALSWGDGISYGFSRTGQSDRHVVVVVGDGALTGGMSWEALNNIAATEERNLVIVVNDNERSYSPTIGGLATYLSTLRVTRGYERFLDWGKEFLHKTPVVGTPIYETLHGMKKGIKDIVAPQGMFEDLGLKYMGPIDGHDIAALEKALAKAKEFGAPVLVHAITEKGRGHQPAVADEAEKFHAVGIVDPETGAPLAKSGTSWTKVFSEELVAIGHERSDIVAITAAMLGPTGLDKF
;
A
#
# COMPACT_ATOMS: atom_id res chain seq x y z
N VAL A 1 17.38 -17.92 1.25
CA VAL A 1 16.23 -17.86 2.19
C VAL A 1 14.93 -18.03 1.41
N LEU A 2 14.75 -17.32 0.28
CA LEU A 2 13.52 -17.36 -0.51
C LEU A 2 13.10 -18.78 -0.91
N GLU A 3 14.04 -19.64 -1.35
CA GLU A 3 13.75 -21.01 -1.76
C GLU A 3 13.14 -21.88 -0.65
N SER A 4 13.41 -21.54 0.62
CA SER A 4 12.85 -22.26 1.76
C SER A 4 11.45 -21.80 2.16
N ILE A 5 10.95 -20.70 1.59
CA ILE A 5 9.62 -20.17 1.89
C ILE A 5 8.57 -20.90 1.05
N LYS A 6 7.71 -21.66 1.71
CA LYS A 6 6.58 -22.38 1.09
C LYS A 6 5.23 -21.88 1.59
N GLY A 7 5.23 -21.06 2.64
CA GLY A 7 4.03 -20.45 3.18
C GLY A 7 4.31 -19.37 4.22
N PRO A 8 3.29 -18.61 4.65
CA PRO A 8 3.46 -17.51 5.61
C PRO A 8 4.03 -17.94 6.97
N ALA A 9 3.87 -19.20 7.35
CA ALA A 9 4.43 -19.74 8.60
C ALA A 9 5.97 -19.70 8.60
N ASP A 10 6.60 -19.90 7.45
CA ASP A 10 8.05 -19.98 7.33
C ASP A 10 8.72 -18.64 7.64
N ILE A 11 8.08 -17.52 7.28
CA ILE A 11 8.65 -16.19 7.54
C ILE A 11 8.53 -15.76 9.01
N LYS A 12 7.63 -16.37 9.80
CA LYS A 12 7.44 -16.02 11.22
C LYS A 12 8.63 -16.39 12.09
N ALA A 13 9.36 -17.44 11.72
CA ALA A 13 10.52 -17.91 12.45
C ALA A 13 11.83 -17.20 12.09
N LEU A 14 11.84 -16.36 11.04
CA LEU A 14 13.05 -15.70 10.56
C LEU A 14 13.50 -14.58 11.50
N ASP A 15 14.82 -14.51 11.75
CA ASP A 15 15.44 -13.38 12.44
C ASP A 15 15.58 -12.14 11.52
N ARG A 16 16.05 -11.04 12.08
CA ARG A 16 16.19 -9.78 11.35
C ARG A 16 17.11 -9.88 10.13
N ALA A 17 18.26 -10.51 10.29
CA ALA A 17 19.23 -10.64 9.19
C ALA A 17 18.67 -11.52 8.05
N GLN A 18 17.92 -12.57 8.40
CA GLN A 18 17.23 -13.42 7.44
C GLN A 18 16.13 -12.68 6.71
N LEU A 19 15.39 -11.80 7.39
CA LEU A 19 14.34 -10.96 6.79
C LEU A 19 14.93 -9.92 5.84
N ASP A 20 16.00 -9.26 6.21
CA ASP A 20 16.68 -8.29 5.36
C ASP A 20 17.19 -8.99 4.08
N LYS A 21 17.80 -10.19 4.23
CA LYS A 21 18.23 -11.01 3.10
C LYS A 21 17.03 -11.48 2.24
N LEU A 22 15.93 -11.92 2.85
CA LEU A 22 14.73 -12.34 2.13
C LEU A 22 14.14 -11.18 1.34
N SER A 23 14.10 -9.97 1.90
CA SER A 23 13.63 -8.77 1.21
C SER A 23 14.44 -8.49 -0.05
N GLU A 24 15.75 -8.66 0.03
CA GLU A 24 16.65 -8.48 -1.10
C GLU A 24 16.48 -9.58 -2.17
N GLU A 25 16.40 -10.85 -1.75
CA GLU A 25 16.14 -11.99 -2.64
C GLU A 25 14.78 -11.87 -3.36
N ILE A 26 13.72 -11.41 -2.67
CA ILE A 26 12.41 -11.15 -3.28
C ILE A 26 12.49 -10.05 -4.34
N ARG A 27 13.23 -8.95 -4.08
CA ARG A 27 13.40 -7.88 -5.07
C ARG A 27 14.11 -8.36 -6.32
N GLN A 28 15.22 -9.09 -6.16
CA GLN A 28 15.94 -9.66 -7.30
C GLN A 28 15.07 -10.64 -8.09
N PHE A 29 14.32 -11.49 -7.40
CA PHE A 29 13.36 -12.39 -8.02
C PHE A 29 12.29 -11.65 -8.82
N LEU A 30 11.69 -10.59 -8.26
CA LEU A 30 10.69 -9.78 -8.95
C LEU A 30 11.27 -9.08 -10.18
N ILE A 31 12.47 -8.50 -10.07
CA ILE A 31 13.16 -7.87 -11.19
C ILE A 31 13.38 -8.89 -12.30
N GLU A 32 13.90 -10.07 -11.98
CA GLU A 32 14.16 -11.12 -12.97
C GLU A 32 12.87 -11.62 -13.64
N LYS A 33 11.85 -11.97 -12.88
CA LYS A 33 10.63 -12.61 -13.39
C LYS A 33 9.73 -11.61 -14.13
N VAL A 34 9.49 -10.44 -13.54
CA VAL A 34 8.59 -9.44 -14.13
C VAL A 34 9.21 -8.81 -15.39
N SER A 35 10.52 -8.65 -15.47
CA SER A 35 11.19 -8.20 -16.69
C SER A 35 11.00 -9.15 -17.88
N LYS A 36 10.83 -10.46 -17.61
CA LYS A 36 10.59 -11.48 -18.66
C LYS A 36 9.13 -11.59 -19.07
N THR A 37 8.19 -11.41 -18.15
CA THR A 37 6.76 -11.65 -18.39
C THR A 37 5.96 -10.38 -18.59
N GLY A 38 6.50 -9.24 -18.18
CA GLY A 38 5.77 -8.01 -17.98
C GLY A 38 4.92 -8.04 -16.69
N GLY A 39 4.54 -6.87 -16.20
CA GLY A 39 3.71 -6.77 -14.99
C GLY A 39 3.94 -5.48 -14.22
N HIS A 40 3.45 -5.44 -12.98
CA HIS A 40 3.58 -4.30 -12.07
C HIS A 40 4.88 -4.44 -11.27
N LEU A 41 5.98 -3.85 -11.74
CA LEU A 41 7.28 -4.01 -11.09
C LEU A 41 7.49 -3.01 -9.95
N GLY A 42 7.44 -1.72 -10.25
CA GLY A 42 7.72 -0.66 -9.27
C GLY A 42 6.85 -0.70 -8.02
N PRO A 43 5.52 -0.86 -8.13
CA PRO A 43 4.64 -1.00 -6.96
C PRO A 43 5.01 -2.17 -6.06
N ASN A 44 5.37 -3.33 -6.64
CA ASN A 44 5.70 -4.52 -5.85
C ASN A 44 7.07 -4.43 -5.18
N LEU A 45 8.05 -3.77 -5.81
CA LEU A 45 9.36 -3.51 -5.20
C LEU A 45 9.25 -2.61 -3.96
N GLY A 46 8.25 -1.71 -3.96
CA GLY A 46 8.01 -0.78 -2.84
C GLY A 46 7.35 -1.42 -1.62
N VAL A 47 6.69 -2.57 -1.74
CA VAL A 47 5.87 -3.15 -0.67
C VAL A 47 6.44 -4.45 -0.08
N VAL A 48 7.71 -4.75 -0.32
CA VAL A 48 8.32 -6.01 0.14
C VAL A 48 8.29 -6.12 1.66
N GLU A 49 8.91 -5.19 2.38
CA GLU A 49 8.96 -5.18 3.84
C GLU A 49 7.56 -5.05 4.46
N LEU A 50 6.72 -4.21 3.88
CA LEU A 50 5.33 -4.03 4.32
C LEU A 50 4.55 -5.35 4.26
N THR A 51 4.64 -6.07 3.14
CA THR A 51 3.94 -7.35 2.97
C THR A 51 4.48 -8.43 3.92
N LEU A 52 5.80 -8.49 4.10
CA LEU A 52 6.43 -9.39 5.09
C LEU A 52 5.92 -9.10 6.50
N ALA A 53 5.90 -7.83 6.93
CA ALA A 53 5.44 -7.43 8.24
C ALA A 53 3.96 -7.78 8.48
N ILE A 54 3.10 -7.61 7.47
CA ILE A 54 1.69 -8.01 7.52
C ILE A 54 1.57 -9.52 7.77
N HIS A 55 2.23 -10.35 6.97
CA HIS A 55 2.13 -11.81 7.11
C HIS A 55 2.85 -12.38 8.33
N ARG A 56 3.77 -11.63 8.93
CA ARG A 56 4.37 -12.00 10.23
C ARG A 56 3.45 -11.66 11.40
N THR A 57 2.62 -10.63 11.26
CA THR A 57 1.71 -10.18 12.31
C THR A 57 0.36 -10.90 12.27
N PHE A 58 -0.17 -11.15 11.09
CA PHE A 58 -1.50 -11.76 10.89
C PHE A 58 -1.37 -13.19 10.37
N ASP A 59 -2.39 -14.00 10.65
CA ASP A 59 -2.39 -15.45 10.38
C ASP A 59 -3.21 -15.78 9.12
N SER A 60 -2.73 -15.37 7.93
CA SER A 60 -3.38 -15.72 6.66
C SER A 60 -3.27 -17.24 6.38
N PRO A 61 -4.33 -17.94 5.93
CA PRO A 61 -5.61 -17.41 5.44
C PRO A 61 -6.69 -17.21 6.52
N ARG A 62 -6.42 -17.56 7.78
CA ARG A 62 -7.38 -17.34 8.88
C ARG A 62 -7.73 -15.85 9.00
N ASP A 63 -6.73 -14.99 9.13
CA ASP A 63 -6.89 -13.55 8.97
C ASP A 63 -6.85 -13.21 7.47
N VAL A 64 -7.72 -12.31 7.03
CA VAL A 64 -7.87 -11.98 5.61
C VAL A 64 -7.00 -10.79 5.25
N VAL A 65 -6.21 -10.91 4.19
CA VAL A 65 -5.40 -9.81 3.65
C VAL A 65 -5.92 -9.44 2.26
N LEU A 66 -6.33 -8.18 2.10
CA LEU A 66 -6.87 -7.63 0.86
C LEU A 66 -5.94 -6.57 0.30
N PHE A 67 -5.83 -6.52 -1.02
CA PHE A 67 -5.06 -5.50 -1.73
C PHE A 67 -5.98 -4.69 -2.63
N ASP A 68 -6.04 -3.37 -2.42
CA ASP A 68 -6.77 -2.49 -3.33
C ASP A 68 -6.15 -2.51 -4.72
N THR A 69 -6.98 -2.52 -5.75
CA THR A 69 -6.58 -2.78 -7.14
C THR A 69 -5.96 -4.19 -7.32
N GLY A 70 -5.24 -4.71 -6.34
CA GLY A 70 -4.60 -6.03 -6.37
C GLY A 70 -3.25 -6.10 -7.10
N HIS A 71 -2.79 -5.01 -7.69
CA HIS A 71 -1.53 -4.97 -8.46
C HIS A 71 -0.26 -5.03 -7.59
N GLN A 72 -0.37 -4.78 -6.29
CA GLN A 72 0.72 -4.83 -5.30
C GLN A 72 0.78 -6.17 -4.55
N SER A 73 0.28 -7.26 -5.13
CA SER A 73 0.14 -8.55 -4.47
C SER A 73 1.20 -9.59 -4.85
N TYR A 74 2.23 -9.22 -5.63
CA TYR A 74 3.23 -10.22 -6.05
C TYR A 74 4.04 -10.76 -4.88
N VAL A 75 4.44 -9.92 -3.93
CA VAL A 75 5.12 -10.38 -2.71
C VAL A 75 4.21 -11.32 -1.91
N HIS A 76 2.93 -10.99 -1.78
CA HIS A 76 1.94 -11.87 -1.17
C HIS A 76 1.86 -13.23 -1.87
N LYS A 77 1.83 -13.26 -3.21
CA LYS A 77 1.85 -14.52 -3.97
C LYS A 77 3.12 -15.33 -3.70
N ILE A 78 4.28 -14.69 -3.66
CA ILE A 78 5.57 -15.33 -3.39
C ILE A 78 5.54 -16.03 -2.03
N ILE A 79 5.20 -15.29 -0.97
CA ILE A 79 5.25 -15.82 0.41
C ILE A 79 4.08 -16.75 0.76
N THR A 80 3.07 -16.84 -0.08
CA THR A 80 1.97 -17.81 0.02
C THR A 80 2.16 -19.03 -0.88
N GLY A 81 3.42 -19.33 -1.25
CA GLY A 81 3.82 -20.58 -1.89
C GLY A 81 3.73 -20.63 -3.41
N ARG A 82 3.56 -19.47 -4.09
CA ARG A 82 3.41 -19.39 -5.56
C ARG A 82 4.66 -18.91 -6.29
N ALA A 83 5.83 -18.82 -5.62
CA ALA A 83 7.07 -18.35 -6.24
C ALA A 83 7.44 -19.14 -7.50
N ASP A 84 7.33 -20.46 -7.46
CA ASP A 84 7.67 -21.34 -8.60
C ASP A 84 6.79 -21.13 -9.84
N SER A 85 5.65 -20.46 -9.70
CA SER A 85 4.70 -20.20 -10.79
C SER A 85 4.94 -18.86 -11.53
N PHE A 86 5.91 -18.07 -11.10
CA PHE A 86 6.13 -16.71 -11.64
C PHE A 86 6.66 -16.70 -13.08
N ASP A 87 7.21 -17.79 -13.58
CA ASP A 87 7.56 -17.89 -15.01
C ASP A 87 6.33 -17.84 -15.92
N GLY A 88 5.14 -18.15 -15.38
CA GLY A 88 3.84 -18.02 -16.02
C GLY A 88 3.06 -16.76 -15.63
N LEU A 89 3.65 -15.79 -14.95
CA LEU A 89 2.95 -14.58 -14.49
C LEU A 89 2.29 -13.85 -15.68
N ARG A 90 0.97 -13.64 -15.60
CA ARG A 90 0.15 -12.99 -16.63
C ARG A 90 0.15 -13.69 -18.00
N GLN A 91 0.65 -14.92 -18.06
CA GLN A 91 0.61 -15.73 -19.26
C GLN A 91 -0.61 -16.65 -19.27
N ARG A 92 -1.04 -17.10 -20.45
CA ARG A 92 -2.15 -18.05 -20.60
C ARG A 92 -1.83 -19.36 -19.86
N GLY A 93 -2.67 -19.73 -18.92
CA GLY A 93 -2.47 -20.93 -18.09
C GLY A 93 -1.48 -20.75 -16.93
N GLY A 94 -0.94 -19.54 -16.74
CA GLY A 94 -0.11 -19.17 -15.62
C GLY A 94 -0.89 -18.42 -14.53
N ILE A 95 -0.16 -17.84 -13.56
CA ILE A 95 -0.77 -17.07 -12.47
C ILE A 95 -1.18 -15.66 -12.92
N ALA A 96 -2.28 -15.16 -12.34
CA ALA A 96 -2.79 -13.82 -12.59
C ALA A 96 -1.86 -12.73 -12.01
N GLY A 97 -1.91 -11.55 -12.59
CA GLY A 97 -1.24 -10.34 -12.07
C GLY A 97 -1.97 -9.67 -10.91
N TYR A 98 -3.03 -10.30 -10.38
CA TYR A 98 -3.89 -9.85 -9.29
C TYR A 98 -4.22 -11.04 -8.39
N PRO A 99 -4.73 -10.84 -7.16
CA PRO A 99 -5.25 -11.93 -6.34
C PRO A 99 -6.30 -12.74 -7.11
N ASN A 100 -6.26 -14.06 -6.95
CA ASN A 100 -7.17 -14.96 -7.65
C ASN A 100 -7.52 -16.16 -6.76
N ARG A 101 -8.79 -16.31 -6.42
CA ARG A 101 -9.32 -17.34 -5.54
C ARG A 101 -9.08 -18.77 -6.05
N SER A 102 -8.94 -18.95 -7.35
CA SER A 102 -8.63 -20.26 -7.92
C SER A 102 -7.17 -20.65 -7.76
N GLU A 103 -6.28 -19.72 -7.41
CA GLU A 103 -4.86 -19.97 -7.22
C GLU A 103 -4.49 -20.30 -5.78
N SER A 104 -5.20 -19.72 -4.81
CA SER A 104 -4.81 -19.84 -3.40
C SER A 104 -5.96 -19.50 -2.45
N GLU A 105 -6.04 -20.22 -1.33
CA GLU A 105 -6.96 -19.91 -0.23
C GLU A 105 -6.63 -18.58 0.49
N HIS A 106 -5.44 -18.04 0.26
CA HIS A 106 -5.02 -16.74 0.77
C HIS A 106 -5.66 -15.57 0.00
N ASP A 107 -6.20 -15.81 -1.19
CA ASP A 107 -6.84 -14.82 -2.04
C ASP A 107 -8.37 -14.94 -1.92
N VAL A 108 -9.02 -14.02 -1.24
CA VAL A 108 -10.46 -14.12 -0.94
C VAL A 108 -11.35 -13.26 -1.85
N ILE A 109 -10.76 -12.30 -2.55
CA ILE A 109 -11.46 -11.48 -3.56
C ILE A 109 -10.67 -11.46 -4.86
N GLU A 110 -11.39 -11.27 -5.97
CA GLU A 110 -10.83 -11.02 -7.29
C GLU A 110 -11.20 -9.59 -7.68
N ASN A 111 -10.20 -8.71 -7.68
CA ASN A 111 -10.41 -7.30 -7.89
C ASN A 111 -9.24 -6.68 -8.65
N SER A 112 -9.56 -5.79 -9.59
CA SER A 112 -8.58 -4.99 -10.33
C SER A 112 -9.01 -3.52 -10.42
N HIS A 113 -10.02 -3.11 -9.64
CA HIS A 113 -10.50 -1.74 -9.57
C HIS A 113 -10.00 -1.03 -8.32
N ALA A 114 -9.47 0.18 -8.51
CA ALA A 114 -9.06 1.04 -7.40
C ALA A 114 -10.26 1.45 -6.53
N SER A 115 -9.98 1.72 -5.26
CA SER A 115 -10.91 2.26 -4.26
C SER A 115 -11.99 1.28 -3.77
N THR A 116 -11.90 -0.01 -4.10
CA THR A 116 -12.95 -1.00 -3.78
C THR A 116 -12.65 -1.89 -2.59
N ALA A 117 -11.37 -2.09 -2.25
CA ALA A 117 -10.97 -3.08 -1.24
C ALA A 117 -11.45 -2.73 0.18
N LEU A 118 -11.60 -1.45 0.51
CA LEU A 118 -12.13 -1.03 1.81
C LEU A 118 -13.58 -1.49 2.00
N SER A 119 -14.43 -1.41 0.96
CA SER A 119 -15.81 -1.90 1.00
C SER A 119 -15.85 -3.42 1.18
N TRP A 120 -14.96 -4.17 0.53
CA TRP A 120 -14.79 -5.60 0.77
C TRP A 120 -14.36 -5.90 2.20
N GLY A 121 -13.36 -5.16 2.70
CA GLY A 121 -12.86 -5.30 4.07
C GLY A 121 -13.92 -5.03 5.11
N ASP A 122 -14.72 -3.98 4.92
CA ASP A 122 -15.87 -3.64 5.75
C ASP A 122 -16.89 -4.78 5.79
N GLY A 123 -17.31 -5.27 4.62
CA GLY A 123 -18.28 -6.37 4.52
C GLY A 123 -17.80 -7.68 5.13
N ILE A 124 -16.53 -8.06 4.91
CA ILE A 124 -15.95 -9.29 5.47
C ILE A 124 -15.83 -9.17 6.99
N SER A 125 -15.32 -8.06 7.52
CA SER A 125 -15.19 -7.85 8.96
C SER A 125 -16.55 -7.84 9.66
N TYR A 126 -17.56 -7.25 9.01
CA TYR A 126 -18.95 -7.33 9.48
C TYR A 126 -19.47 -8.77 9.47
N GLY A 127 -19.20 -9.52 8.39
CA GLY A 127 -19.56 -10.95 8.32
C GLY A 127 -18.94 -11.76 9.46
N PHE A 128 -17.67 -11.52 9.79
CA PHE A 128 -16.99 -12.19 10.91
C PHE A 128 -17.67 -11.88 12.25
N SER A 129 -18.02 -10.62 12.51
CA SER A 129 -18.70 -10.25 13.76
C SER A 129 -20.07 -10.90 13.90
N ARG A 130 -20.80 -11.11 12.79
CA ARG A 130 -22.16 -11.72 12.80
C ARG A 130 -22.17 -13.23 12.82
N THR A 131 -21.05 -13.87 12.51
CA THR A 131 -20.93 -15.33 12.43
C THR A 131 -20.11 -15.93 13.58
N GLY A 132 -19.85 -15.17 14.64
CA GLY A 132 -19.10 -15.63 15.81
C GLY A 132 -17.59 -15.79 15.55
N GLN A 133 -17.04 -15.11 14.55
CA GLN A 133 -15.63 -15.14 14.17
C GLN A 133 -14.93 -13.81 14.49
N SER A 134 -15.37 -13.13 15.56
CA SER A 134 -14.85 -11.80 15.95
C SER A 134 -13.38 -11.78 16.38
N ASP A 135 -12.76 -12.96 16.52
CA ASP A 135 -11.33 -13.14 16.82
C ASP A 135 -10.45 -13.15 15.54
N ARG A 136 -11.05 -13.04 14.35
CA ARG A 136 -10.36 -12.92 13.07
C ARG A 136 -10.18 -11.46 12.67
N HIS A 137 -9.10 -11.18 11.96
CA HIS A 137 -8.78 -9.84 11.46
C HIS A 137 -8.95 -9.76 9.95
N VAL A 138 -9.29 -8.56 9.49
CA VAL A 138 -9.22 -8.19 8.08
C VAL A 138 -8.20 -7.06 7.94
N VAL A 139 -7.22 -7.26 7.06
CA VAL A 139 -6.20 -6.27 6.73
C VAL A 139 -6.42 -5.82 5.29
N VAL A 140 -6.57 -4.52 5.07
CA VAL A 140 -6.76 -3.95 3.74
C VAL A 140 -5.60 -3.05 3.40
N VAL A 141 -4.81 -3.41 2.39
CA VAL A 141 -3.74 -2.57 1.86
C VAL A 141 -4.31 -1.70 0.74
N VAL A 142 -4.27 -0.38 0.93
CA VAL A 142 -4.77 0.61 -0.01
C VAL A 142 -3.68 1.62 -0.36
N GLY A 143 -3.45 1.88 -1.65
CA GLY A 143 -2.53 2.93 -2.09
C GLY A 143 -3.10 4.33 -1.89
N ASP A 144 -2.23 5.33 -1.71
CA ASP A 144 -2.61 6.74 -1.59
C ASP A 144 -3.44 7.23 -2.78
N GLY A 145 -3.11 6.79 -4.00
CA GLY A 145 -3.90 7.09 -5.21
C GLY A 145 -5.31 6.49 -5.16
N ALA A 146 -5.47 5.24 -4.73
CA ALA A 146 -6.77 4.59 -4.59
C ALA A 146 -7.61 5.21 -3.47
N LEU A 147 -6.97 5.76 -2.44
CA LEU A 147 -7.66 6.45 -1.35
C LEU A 147 -8.33 7.76 -1.81
N THR A 148 -7.96 8.32 -2.97
CA THR A 148 -8.61 9.51 -3.53
C THR A 148 -10.01 9.23 -4.12
N GLY A 149 -10.35 7.98 -4.38
CA GLY A 149 -11.62 7.61 -5.00
C GLY A 149 -12.80 7.68 -4.04
N GLY A 150 -13.98 8.09 -4.55
CA GLY A 150 -15.19 8.27 -3.73
C GLY A 150 -15.63 7.01 -2.99
N MET A 151 -15.46 5.81 -3.58
CA MET A 151 -15.79 4.54 -2.92
C MET A 151 -14.94 4.29 -1.66
N SER A 152 -13.68 4.71 -1.63
CA SER A 152 -12.85 4.63 -0.42
C SER A 152 -13.41 5.50 0.71
N TRP A 153 -13.90 6.70 0.38
CA TRP A 153 -14.51 7.61 1.37
C TRP A 153 -15.84 7.10 1.89
N GLU A 154 -16.67 6.53 1.02
CA GLU A 154 -17.90 5.87 1.43
C GLU A 154 -17.63 4.70 2.37
N ALA A 155 -16.64 3.88 2.04
CA ALA A 155 -16.24 2.78 2.91
C ALA A 155 -15.68 3.27 4.26
N LEU A 156 -14.82 4.29 4.27
CA LEU A 156 -14.28 4.88 5.51
C LEU A 156 -15.39 5.42 6.40
N ASN A 157 -16.40 6.08 5.82
CA ASN A 157 -17.57 6.57 6.54
C ASN A 157 -18.34 5.42 7.21
N ASN A 158 -18.56 4.31 6.50
CA ASN A 158 -19.24 3.13 7.05
C ASN A 158 -18.41 2.41 8.11
N ILE A 159 -17.11 2.26 7.88
CA ILE A 159 -16.16 1.65 8.83
C ILE A 159 -16.11 2.45 10.13
N ALA A 160 -16.04 3.77 10.03
CA ALA A 160 -15.97 4.67 11.19
C ALA A 160 -17.25 4.66 12.06
N ALA A 161 -18.39 4.33 11.47
CA ALA A 161 -19.66 4.23 12.18
C ALA A 161 -19.77 3.00 13.11
N THR A 162 -18.75 2.11 13.13
CA THR A 162 -18.83 0.83 13.86
C THR A 162 -17.54 0.57 14.63
N GLU A 163 -17.62 0.54 15.97
CA GLU A 163 -16.44 0.43 16.85
C GLU A 163 -15.93 -1.01 17.03
N GLU A 164 -16.78 -2.03 16.93
CA GLU A 164 -16.44 -3.42 17.28
C GLU A 164 -16.05 -4.26 16.05
N ARG A 165 -14.97 -3.90 15.34
CA ARG A 165 -14.47 -4.67 14.20
C ARG A 165 -12.95 -4.75 14.17
N ASN A 166 -12.43 -5.96 13.99
CA ASN A 166 -11.01 -6.20 13.79
C ASN A 166 -10.63 -5.91 12.33
N LEU A 167 -10.59 -4.62 11.97
CA LEU A 167 -10.24 -4.14 10.64
C LEU A 167 -9.03 -3.23 10.70
N VAL A 168 -7.96 -3.60 10.01
CA VAL A 168 -6.73 -2.81 9.90
C VAL A 168 -6.60 -2.30 8.46
N ILE A 169 -6.63 -0.99 8.29
CA ILE A 169 -6.44 -0.31 7.02
C ILE A 169 -4.97 0.10 6.93
N VAL A 170 -4.23 -0.43 5.97
CA VAL A 170 -2.83 -0.09 5.73
C VAL A 170 -2.76 0.83 4.52
N VAL A 171 -2.51 2.11 4.74
CA VAL A 171 -2.28 3.07 3.67
C VAL A 171 -0.82 2.97 3.23
N ASN A 172 -0.62 2.45 2.01
CA ASN A 172 0.67 2.43 1.35
C ASN A 172 0.85 3.75 0.59
N ASP A 173 1.60 4.66 1.18
CA ASP A 173 1.81 6.00 0.66
C ASP A 173 3.18 6.11 -0.03
N ASN A 174 3.16 6.20 -1.36
CA ASN A 174 4.35 6.40 -2.20
C ASN A 174 4.24 7.60 -3.13
N GLU A 175 3.30 8.53 -2.84
CA GLU A 175 3.07 9.82 -3.52
C GLU A 175 2.51 9.72 -4.94
N ARG A 176 2.26 8.51 -5.45
CA ARG A 176 1.81 8.40 -6.83
C ARG A 176 1.12 7.09 -7.18
N SER A 177 0.21 7.21 -8.12
CA SER A 177 -0.31 6.09 -8.90
C SER A 177 0.54 5.90 -10.18
N TYR A 178 -0.02 6.05 -11.38
CA TYR A 178 0.76 6.27 -12.61
C TYR A 178 1.40 7.66 -12.56
N SER A 179 0.61 8.69 -12.33
CA SER A 179 1.06 10.07 -12.09
C SER A 179 1.10 10.40 -10.60
N PRO A 180 1.77 11.49 -10.19
CA PRO A 180 1.72 11.97 -8.82
C PRO A 180 0.28 12.14 -8.33
N THR A 181 0.01 11.74 -7.10
CA THR A 181 -1.29 11.95 -6.45
C THR A 181 -1.48 13.45 -6.20
N ILE A 182 -2.62 14.00 -6.60
CA ILE A 182 -2.95 15.43 -6.49
C ILE A 182 -4.23 15.65 -5.67
N GLY A 183 -4.48 16.92 -5.31
CA GLY A 183 -5.68 17.34 -4.59
C GLY A 183 -5.50 17.45 -3.09
N GLY A 184 -6.57 17.78 -2.37
CA GLY A 184 -6.56 18.04 -0.92
C GLY A 184 -6.05 16.87 -0.09
N LEU A 185 -6.39 15.63 -0.46
CA LEU A 185 -5.89 14.45 0.23
C LEU A 185 -4.39 14.27 0.06
N ALA A 186 -3.85 14.47 -1.15
CA ALA A 186 -2.41 14.40 -1.39
C ALA A 186 -1.66 15.45 -0.56
N THR A 187 -2.17 16.68 -0.51
CA THR A 187 -1.63 17.74 0.34
C THR A 187 -1.69 17.35 1.81
N TYR A 188 -2.78 16.76 2.26
CA TYR A 188 -2.93 16.28 3.62
C TYR A 188 -1.91 15.19 3.98
N LEU A 189 -1.79 14.13 3.16
CA LEU A 189 -0.82 13.06 3.36
C LEU A 189 0.62 13.61 3.32
N SER A 190 0.93 14.53 2.40
CA SER A 190 2.23 15.22 2.35
C SER A 190 2.55 15.95 3.65
N THR A 191 1.56 16.63 4.24
CA THR A 191 1.73 17.31 5.53
C THR A 191 2.01 16.31 6.67
N LEU A 192 1.32 15.16 6.68
CA LEU A 192 1.59 14.09 7.65
C LEU A 192 3.03 13.56 7.57
N ARG A 193 3.61 13.46 6.36
CA ARG A 193 5.00 13.00 6.18
C ARG A 193 6.02 13.95 6.78
N VAL A 194 5.80 15.26 6.68
CA VAL A 194 6.71 16.27 7.22
C VAL A 194 6.71 16.26 8.76
N THR A 195 5.65 15.77 9.39
CA THR A 195 5.47 15.73 10.84
C THR A 195 6.34 14.68 11.55
N ARG A 196 7.06 13.81 10.83
CA ARG A 196 8.00 12.81 11.37
C ARG A 196 9.03 13.38 12.37
N GLY A 197 9.50 14.59 12.14
CA GLY A 197 10.43 15.29 13.05
C GLY A 197 9.80 15.66 14.39
N TYR A 198 8.50 15.96 14.37
CA TYR A 198 7.73 16.38 15.54
C TYR A 198 7.40 15.19 16.47
N GLU A 199 7.04 14.04 15.96
CA GLU A 199 6.80 12.86 16.81
C GLU A 199 8.09 12.37 17.49
N ARG A 200 9.22 12.35 16.80
CA ARG A 200 10.53 12.09 17.42
C ARG A 200 10.87 13.11 18.51
N PHE A 201 10.55 14.39 18.28
CA PHE A 201 10.72 15.43 19.27
C PHE A 201 9.81 15.24 20.48
N LEU A 202 8.54 14.86 20.27
CA LEU A 202 7.60 14.57 21.35
C LEU A 202 7.99 13.32 22.15
N ASP A 203 8.46 12.28 21.49
CA ASP A 203 8.91 11.05 22.15
C ASP A 203 10.22 11.29 22.93
N TRP A 204 11.14 12.07 22.38
CA TRP A 204 12.31 12.56 23.09
C TRP A 204 11.92 13.42 24.31
N GLY A 205 10.95 14.32 24.16
CA GLY A 205 10.42 15.12 25.25
C GLY A 205 9.77 14.29 26.37
N LYS A 206 9.00 13.25 26.01
CA LYS A 206 8.42 12.29 26.98
C LYS A 206 9.52 11.50 27.70
N GLU A 207 10.52 11.02 27.00
CA GLU A 207 11.64 10.26 27.59
C GLU A 207 12.48 11.14 28.52
N PHE A 208 12.66 12.42 28.17
CA PHE A 208 13.33 13.41 29.00
C PHE A 208 12.55 13.71 30.29
N LEU A 209 11.22 13.91 30.18
CA LEU A 209 10.33 14.16 31.33
C LEU A 209 10.22 12.94 32.26
N HIS A 210 10.20 11.71 31.74
CA HIS A 210 10.19 10.49 32.54
C HIS A 210 11.52 10.23 33.29
N LYS A 211 12.60 10.77 32.81
CA LYS A 211 13.94 10.65 33.44
C LYS A 211 14.23 11.74 34.48
N THR A 212 13.31 12.74 34.67
CA THR A 212 13.51 13.83 35.60
C THR A 212 12.52 13.68 36.80
N PRO A 213 12.98 13.24 38.01
CA PRO A 213 12.07 12.78 39.09
C PRO A 213 11.43 13.87 39.93
N VAL A 214 11.49 15.16 39.56
CA VAL A 214 11.18 16.24 40.48
C VAL A 214 10.01 17.17 40.06
N VAL A 215 9.34 16.95 38.90
CA VAL A 215 8.30 17.90 38.46
C VAL A 215 6.95 17.19 38.35
N GLY A 216 6.21 17.30 39.40
CA GLY A 216 5.00 16.56 39.66
C GLY A 216 3.79 16.84 38.75
N THR A 217 2.76 16.08 38.99
CA THR A 217 1.45 15.95 38.36
C THR A 217 0.78 17.20 37.76
N PRO A 218 0.88 18.42 38.35
CA PRO A 218 0.20 19.60 37.81
C PRO A 218 0.75 20.09 36.47
N ILE A 219 2.06 19.88 36.19
CA ILE A 219 2.68 20.27 34.93
C ILE A 219 2.27 19.26 33.86
N TYR A 220 2.09 17.98 34.19
CA TYR A 220 1.62 16.95 33.27
C TYR A 220 0.20 17.25 32.78
N GLU A 221 -0.73 17.67 33.64
CA GLU A 221 -2.10 18.02 33.23
C GLU A 221 -2.17 19.31 32.41
N THR A 222 -1.38 20.33 32.78
CA THR A 222 -1.29 21.59 32.01
C THR A 222 -0.64 21.34 30.61
N LEU A 223 0.41 20.52 30.55
CA LEU A 223 1.02 20.09 29.30
C LEU A 223 0.09 19.20 28.47
N HIS A 224 -0.79 18.43 29.10
CA HIS A 224 -1.78 17.59 28.40
C HIS A 224 -2.87 18.43 27.74
N GLY A 225 -3.33 19.49 28.40
CA GLY A 225 -4.27 20.47 27.83
C GLY A 225 -3.65 21.32 26.71
N MET A 226 -2.41 21.79 26.92
CA MET A 226 -1.64 22.49 25.86
C MET A 226 -1.29 21.54 24.70
N LYS A 227 -1.01 20.26 24.99
CA LYS A 227 -0.70 19.23 23.99
C LYS A 227 -1.85 19.00 23.03
N LYS A 228 -3.11 19.01 23.48
CA LYS A 228 -4.28 18.90 22.61
C LYS A 228 -4.39 20.12 21.70
N GLY A 229 -4.27 21.33 22.21
CA GLY A 229 -4.33 22.57 21.42
C GLY A 229 -3.14 22.76 20.46
N ILE A 230 -1.93 22.35 20.86
CA ILE A 230 -0.75 22.39 19.99
C ILE A 230 -0.79 21.26 18.96
N LYS A 231 -1.29 20.07 19.36
CA LYS A 231 -1.48 18.95 18.45
C LYS A 231 -2.46 19.31 17.32
N ASP A 232 -3.55 19.99 17.63
CA ASP A 232 -4.58 20.39 16.67
C ASP A 232 -4.07 21.50 15.71
N ILE A 233 -3.07 22.30 16.13
CA ILE A 233 -2.48 23.37 15.32
C ILE A 233 -1.29 22.87 14.47
N VAL A 234 -0.54 21.87 14.95
CA VAL A 234 0.75 21.46 14.38
C VAL A 234 0.71 20.05 13.75
N ALA A 235 -0.28 19.24 14.07
CA ALA A 235 -0.40 17.87 13.55
C ALA A 235 -1.73 17.67 12.84
N PRO A 236 -1.76 17.66 11.51
CA PRO A 236 -2.97 17.44 10.71
C PRO A 236 -3.45 15.97 10.73
N GLN A 237 -3.32 15.29 11.86
CA GLN A 237 -3.81 13.91 12.06
C GLN A 237 -5.35 13.85 12.18
N GLY A 238 -5.99 15.02 12.35
CA GLY A 238 -7.40 15.15 12.70
C GLY A 238 -8.36 14.48 11.72
N MET A 239 -8.13 14.53 10.41
CA MET A 239 -9.12 14.08 9.45
C MET A 239 -9.59 12.63 9.64
N PHE A 240 -8.69 11.68 9.86
CA PHE A 240 -9.07 10.29 10.12
C PHE A 240 -9.56 10.07 11.54
N GLU A 241 -8.98 10.78 12.53
CA GLU A 241 -9.42 10.74 13.93
C GLU A 241 -10.79 11.42 14.09
N ASP A 242 -11.06 12.50 13.36
CA ASP A 242 -12.36 13.20 13.34
C ASP A 242 -13.47 12.35 12.70
N LEU A 243 -13.12 11.45 11.77
CA LEU A 243 -14.02 10.43 11.26
C LEU A 243 -14.28 9.30 12.28
N GLY A 244 -13.55 9.21 13.38
CA GLY A 244 -13.68 8.15 14.38
C GLY A 244 -12.70 6.98 14.20
N LEU A 245 -11.73 7.08 13.28
CA LEU A 245 -10.73 6.04 13.06
C LEU A 245 -9.47 6.29 13.90
N LYS A 246 -8.93 5.24 14.50
CA LYS A 246 -7.61 5.33 15.13
C LYS A 246 -6.54 5.43 14.05
N TYR A 247 -5.74 6.49 14.08
CA TYR A 247 -4.60 6.68 13.19
C TYR A 247 -3.28 6.31 13.87
N MET A 248 -2.44 5.56 13.15
CA MET A 248 -1.07 5.20 13.53
C MET A 248 -0.10 5.49 12.38
N GLY A 249 0.81 6.41 12.58
CA GLY A 249 1.82 6.76 11.56
C GLY A 249 2.21 8.24 11.56
N PRO A 250 2.94 8.66 10.53
CA PRO A 250 3.48 7.83 9.44
C PRO A 250 4.66 6.95 9.88
N ILE A 251 4.73 5.74 9.33
CA ILE A 251 5.75 4.72 9.64
C ILE A 251 6.62 4.50 8.41
N ASP A 252 7.90 4.20 8.62
CA ASP A 252 8.78 3.76 7.55
C ASP A 252 8.32 2.39 7.02
N GLY A 253 7.78 2.36 5.83
CA GLY A 253 7.30 1.14 5.18
C GLY A 253 8.40 0.16 4.78
N HIS A 254 9.67 0.52 5.04
CA HIS A 254 10.85 -0.33 4.83
C HIS A 254 11.52 -0.76 6.13
N ASP A 255 11.01 -0.33 7.29
CA ASP A 255 11.44 -0.83 8.59
C ASP A 255 10.46 -1.90 9.09
N ILE A 256 10.81 -3.18 8.87
CA ILE A 256 9.97 -4.33 9.27
C ILE A 256 9.66 -4.27 10.78
N ALA A 257 10.62 -3.92 11.64
CA ALA A 257 10.41 -3.91 13.08
C ALA A 257 9.42 -2.80 13.51
N ALA A 258 9.52 -1.61 12.90
CA ALA A 258 8.56 -0.53 13.15
C ALA A 258 7.17 -0.88 12.64
N LEU A 259 7.07 -1.52 11.46
CA LEU A 259 5.82 -2.00 10.90
C LEU A 259 5.18 -3.08 11.77
N GLU A 260 5.93 -4.13 12.17
CA GLU A 260 5.43 -5.19 13.06
C GLU A 260 4.90 -4.63 14.39
N LYS A 261 5.63 -3.70 14.99
CA LYS A 261 5.20 -3.05 16.23
C LYS A 261 3.89 -2.27 16.06
N ALA A 262 3.72 -1.58 14.96
CA ALA A 262 2.49 -0.82 14.68
C ALA A 262 1.33 -1.75 14.34
N LEU A 263 1.55 -2.75 13.49
CA LEU A 263 0.55 -3.73 13.11
C LEU A 263 0.09 -4.59 14.31
N ALA A 264 1.01 -4.98 15.22
CA ALA A 264 0.65 -5.67 16.45
C ALA A 264 -0.25 -4.80 17.35
N LYS A 265 0.09 -3.52 17.52
CA LYS A 265 -0.77 -2.58 18.25
C LYS A 265 -2.13 -2.38 17.58
N ALA A 266 -2.17 -2.33 16.24
CA ALA A 266 -3.42 -2.22 15.50
C ALA A 266 -4.27 -3.49 15.66
N LYS A 267 -3.63 -4.68 15.64
CA LYS A 267 -4.27 -5.97 15.90
C LYS A 267 -4.91 -6.06 17.29
N GLU A 268 -4.23 -5.55 18.31
CA GLU A 268 -4.70 -5.56 19.71
C GLU A 268 -5.75 -4.49 20.01
N PHE A 269 -5.95 -3.51 19.13
CA PHE A 269 -6.81 -2.35 19.42
C PHE A 269 -8.30 -2.71 19.48
N GLY A 270 -8.74 -3.73 18.75
CA GLY A 270 -10.11 -4.24 18.78
C GLY A 270 -11.17 -3.37 18.09
N ALA A 271 -10.75 -2.35 17.36
CA ALA A 271 -11.59 -1.46 16.57
C ALA A 271 -10.87 -1.11 15.26
N PRO A 272 -11.54 -0.44 14.29
CA PRO A 272 -10.89 -0.06 13.04
C PRO A 272 -9.69 0.87 13.25
N VAL A 273 -8.55 0.50 12.67
CA VAL A 273 -7.28 1.25 12.77
C VAL A 273 -6.73 1.52 11.39
N LEU A 274 -6.27 2.75 11.17
CA LEU A 274 -5.52 3.13 9.97
C LEU A 274 -4.03 3.20 10.31
N VAL A 275 -3.24 2.36 9.65
CA VAL A 275 -1.77 2.34 9.72
C VAL A 275 -1.23 2.99 8.45
N HIS A 276 -0.55 4.12 8.58
CA HIS A 276 0.02 4.87 7.45
C HIS A 276 1.50 4.51 7.28
N ALA A 277 1.84 3.82 6.20
CA ALA A 277 3.18 3.40 5.84
C ALA A 277 3.70 4.20 4.64
N ILE A 278 4.88 4.79 4.76
CA ILE A 278 5.55 5.50 3.67
C ILE A 278 6.51 4.53 2.99
N THR A 279 6.34 4.35 1.68
CA THR A 279 7.17 3.45 0.88
C THR A 279 7.79 4.16 -0.32
N GLU A 280 8.82 3.54 -0.90
CA GLU A 280 9.49 4.01 -2.11
C GLU A 280 9.16 3.07 -3.28
N LYS A 281 8.40 3.58 -4.25
CA LYS A 281 8.06 2.84 -5.47
C LYS A 281 9.32 2.58 -6.31
N GLY A 282 9.55 1.32 -6.70
CA GLY A 282 10.74 0.93 -7.47
C GLY A 282 11.99 0.66 -6.64
N ARG A 283 11.89 0.65 -5.29
CA ARG A 283 13.00 0.46 -4.36
C ARG A 283 13.89 -0.73 -4.72
N GLY A 284 15.20 -0.50 -4.74
CA GLY A 284 16.20 -1.52 -5.03
C GLY A 284 16.42 -1.80 -6.51
N HIS A 285 15.72 -1.07 -7.41
CA HIS A 285 15.90 -1.16 -8.85
C HIS A 285 16.12 0.24 -9.44
N GLN A 286 17.37 0.61 -9.69
CA GLN A 286 17.73 1.96 -10.11
C GLN A 286 16.98 2.44 -11.35
N PRO A 287 16.77 1.64 -12.41
CA PRO A 287 15.96 2.05 -13.55
C PRO A 287 14.53 2.44 -13.18
N ALA A 288 13.89 1.72 -12.26
CA ALA A 288 12.54 2.04 -11.81
C ALA A 288 12.51 3.29 -10.94
N VAL A 289 13.52 3.50 -10.08
CA VAL A 289 13.62 4.71 -9.25
C VAL A 289 13.90 5.95 -10.11
N ALA A 290 14.68 5.81 -11.18
CA ALA A 290 15.02 6.90 -12.09
C ALA A 290 13.90 7.23 -13.11
N ASP A 291 12.94 6.33 -13.33
CA ASP A 291 11.81 6.57 -14.23
C ASP A 291 10.85 7.60 -13.64
N GLU A 292 10.95 8.84 -14.11
CA GLU A 292 10.10 9.95 -13.63
C GLU A 292 8.65 9.84 -14.11
N ALA A 293 8.40 9.12 -15.21
CA ALA A 293 7.07 9.01 -15.79
C ALA A 293 6.13 8.20 -14.86
N GLU A 294 6.44 6.93 -14.62
CA GLU A 294 5.55 6.02 -13.91
C GLU A 294 6.22 5.21 -12.79
N LYS A 295 7.54 5.31 -12.60
CA LYS A 295 8.32 4.48 -11.67
C LYS A 295 8.10 2.98 -11.93
N PHE A 296 8.09 2.60 -13.20
CA PHE A 296 7.79 1.22 -13.63
C PHE A 296 6.50 0.69 -13.03
N HIS A 297 5.45 1.52 -13.02
CA HIS A 297 4.13 1.11 -12.52
C HIS A 297 3.66 -0.18 -13.20
N ALA A 298 3.71 -0.19 -14.53
CA ALA A 298 3.51 -1.39 -15.34
C ALA A 298 4.54 -1.44 -16.45
N VAL A 299 5.22 -2.57 -16.60
CA VAL A 299 6.23 -2.77 -17.65
C VAL A 299 5.85 -3.92 -18.58
N GLY A 300 6.29 -3.82 -19.82
CA GLY A 300 6.32 -4.94 -20.75
C GLY A 300 7.54 -5.84 -20.49
N ILE A 301 8.01 -6.53 -21.53
CA ILE A 301 9.27 -7.28 -21.49
C ILE A 301 10.42 -6.28 -21.63
N VAL A 302 11.26 -6.21 -20.63
CA VAL A 302 12.34 -5.23 -20.51
C VAL A 302 13.66 -5.92 -20.14
N ASP A 303 14.76 -5.25 -20.41
CA ASP A 303 16.07 -5.65 -19.91
C ASP A 303 16.11 -5.37 -18.39
N PRO A 304 16.44 -6.36 -17.54
CA PRO A 304 16.39 -6.20 -16.08
C PRO A 304 17.42 -5.23 -15.51
N GLU A 305 18.54 -4.97 -16.22
CA GLU A 305 19.61 -4.09 -15.76
C GLU A 305 19.36 -2.64 -16.17
N THR A 306 18.88 -2.43 -17.39
CA THR A 306 18.71 -1.09 -17.96
C THR A 306 17.28 -0.59 -17.95
N GLY A 307 16.30 -1.50 -17.81
CA GLY A 307 14.87 -1.20 -17.94
C GLY A 307 14.42 -0.93 -19.39
N ALA A 308 15.31 -1.06 -20.35
CA ALA A 308 15.01 -0.81 -21.76
C ALA A 308 14.04 -1.86 -22.32
N PRO A 309 13.01 -1.47 -23.10
CA PRO A 309 12.12 -2.43 -23.75
C PRO A 309 12.87 -3.35 -24.70
N LEU A 310 12.71 -4.68 -24.54
CA LEU A 310 13.31 -5.69 -25.41
C LEU A 310 12.46 -5.99 -26.66
N ALA A 311 11.18 -5.72 -26.61
CA ALA A 311 10.26 -5.90 -27.72
C ALA A 311 9.81 -4.54 -28.27
N LYS A 312 9.79 -4.38 -29.60
CA LYS A 312 9.13 -3.22 -30.20
C LYS A 312 7.63 -3.34 -29.96
N SER A 313 7.02 -2.34 -29.36
CA SER A 313 5.57 -2.28 -29.26
C SER A 313 4.97 -2.19 -30.67
N GLY A 314 4.08 -3.10 -31.00
CA GLY A 314 3.24 -2.99 -32.19
C GLY A 314 2.22 -1.85 -32.06
N THR A 315 1.38 -1.69 -33.06
CA THR A 315 0.24 -0.77 -32.95
C THR A 315 -0.73 -1.29 -31.91
N SER A 316 -1.03 -0.48 -30.90
CA SER A 316 -2.02 -0.77 -29.85
C SER A 316 -3.30 0.03 -30.10
N TRP A 317 -4.42 -0.42 -29.53
CA TRP A 317 -5.66 0.35 -29.53
C TRP A 317 -5.49 1.73 -28.89
N THR A 318 -4.73 1.81 -27.79
CA THR A 318 -4.40 3.08 -27.12
C THR A 318 -3.68 4.03 -28.07
N LYS A 319 -2.70 3.53 -28.86
CA LYS A 319 -1.97 4.35 -29.83
C LYS A 319 -2.90 4.88 -30.93
N VAL A 320 -3.73 4.02 -31.51
CA VAL A 320 -4.70 4.42 -32.54
C VAL A 320 -5.67 5.47 -32.01
N PHE A 321 -6.22 5.23 -30.81
CA PHE A 321 -7.11 6.18 -30.15
C PHE A 321 -6.41 7.53 -29.88
N SER A 322 -5.18 7.51 -29.37
CA SER A 322 -4.41 8.73 -29.08
C SER A 322 -4.14 9.56 -30.33
N GLU A 323 -3.71 8.93 -31.40
CA GLU A 323 -3.42 9.59 -32.69
C GLU A 323 -4.68 10.24 -33.27
N GLU A 324 -5.80 9.52 -33.25
CA GLU A 324 -7.10 10.02 -33.74
C GLU A 324 -7.64 11.17 -32.86
N LEU A 325 -7.56 11.03 -31.54
CA LEU A 325 -8.01 12.07 -30.63
C LEU A 325 -7.22 13.37 -30.79
N VAL A 326 -5.90 13.29 -30.97
CA VAL A 326 -5.04 14.45 -31.27
C VAL A 326 -5.46 15.10 -32.59
N ALA A 327 -5.71 14.30 -33.65
CA ALA A 327 -6.16 14.83 -34.93
C ALA A 327 -7.51 15.58 -34.79
N ILE A 328 -8.46 15.00 -34.09
CA ILE A 328 -9.76 15.65 -33.81
C ILE A 328 -9.57 16.92 -32.96
N GLY A 329 -8.68 16.92 -31.99
CA GLY A 329 -8.39 18.08 -31.14
C GLY A 329 -7.81 19.27 -31.92
N HIS A 330 -7.05 19.01 -32.98
CA HIS A 330 -6.59 20.07 -33.90
C HIS A 330 -7.72 20.69 -34.72
N GLU A 331 -8.77 19.92 -35.01
CA GLU A 331 -9.94 20.41 -35.75
C GLU A 331 -10.99 21.06 -34.84
N ARG A 332 -11.07 20.59 -33.57
CA ARG A 332 -12.10 20.95 -32.61
C ARG A 332 -11.51 21.35 -31.25
N SER A 333 -11.39 22.65 -31.04
CA SER A 333 -10.86 23.22 -29.79
C SER A 333 -11.85 23.18 -28.61
N ASP A 334 -13.08 22.73 -28.84
CA ASP A 334 -14.13 22.59 -27.83
C ASP A 334 -14.15 21.22 -27.12
N ILE A 335 -13.23 20.31 -27.51
CA ILE A 335 -13.09 18.99 -26.89
C ILE A 335 -12.10 19.08 -25.74
N VAL A 336 -12.47 18.50 -24.60
CA VAL A 336 -11.59 18.28 -23.44
C VAL A 336 -11.59 16.82 -23.05
N ALA A 337 -10.45 16.32 -22.55
CA ALA A 337 -10.30 14.96 -22.08
C ALA A 337 -9.98 14.94 -20.58
N ILE A 338 -10.57 13.99 -19.85
CA ILE A 338 -10.38 13.83 -18.41
C ILE A 338 -9.99 12.38 -18.11
N THR A 339 -8.95 12.17 -17.31
CA THR A 339 -8.56 10.86 -16.82
C THR A 339 -8.11 10.95 -15.36
N ALA A 340 -8.28 9.85 -14.61
CA ALA A 340 -7.88 9.75 -13.22
C ALA A 340 -6.43 9.23 -13.10
N ALA A 341 -5.43 10.13 -13.26
CA ALA A 341 -4.00 9.85 -13.15
C ALA A 341 -3.44 8.78 -14.11
N MET A 342 -4.10 8.55 -15.26
CA MET A 342 -3.76 7.51 -16.23
C MET A 342 -3.52 8.07 -17.64
N LEU A 343 -2.76 9.17 -17.77
CA LEU A 343 -2.52 9.85 -19.04
C LEU A 343 -1.96 8.90 -20.12
N GLY A 344 -0.83 8.25 -19.85
CA GLY A 344 -0.19 7.30 -20.78
C GLY A 344 -1.05 6.07 -21.10
N PRO A 345 -1.54 5.32 -20.07
CA PRO A 345 -2.36 4.13 -20.29
C PRO A 345 -3.65 4.37 -21.09
N THR A 346 -4.24 5.56 -21.01
CA THR A 346 -5.45 5.94 -21.77
C THR A 346 -5.14 6.63 -23.09
N GLY A 347 -3.88 6.96 -23.37
CA GLY A 347 -3.45 7.64 -24.59
C GLY A 347 -3.79 9.13 -24.64
N LEU A 348 -3.97 9.76 -23.48
CA LEU A 348 -4.26 11.19 -23.37
C LEU A 348 -3.01 12.07 -23.17
N ASP A 349 -1.83 11.46 -23.11
CA ASP A 349 -0.55 12.14 -22.85
C ASP A 349 -0.13 13.12 -23.95
N LYS A 350 -0.69 12.97 -25.15
CA LYS A 350 -0.40 13.82 -26.32
C LYS A 350 -1.53 14.79 -26.67
N PHE A 351 -2.71 14.65 -26.07
CA PHE A 351 -3.89 15.47 -26.30
C PHE A 351 -3.88 16.67 -25.32
#